data_40e9e6cb3c60d7a843b185c3b60fc7f7
#
_entry.id   40e9e6cb3c60d7a843b185c3b60fc7f7
#
_cell.length_a   1.000
_cell.length_b   1.000
_cell.length_c   1.000
_cell.angle_alpha   90.00
_cell.angle_beta   90.00
_cell.angle_gamma   90.00
#
_symmetry.space_group_name_H-M   'P 1'
#
loop_
_entity.id
_entity.type
_entity.pdbx_description
1 polymer ?
#
loop_
_entity_poly.entity_id
_entity_poly.type
_entity_poly.pdbx_seq_one_letter_code
_entity_poly.pdbx_strand_id
1 'polypeptide(L)'
;MALTFWGWDGNRDVVGKAIKPEDKDKNVMPYEMQEFVETQAAGLAAVVRSGGDIELLKRMVAAGFPVVAEKGYYEYDYTGKLGWLGHYQFVTGYDEAKDILIVQDTYVKDGKDHKFPYADFIEGWRSFNYLFLVVYPQERQDEVIALLGPWADPAWAFSHALEKAQAEVQTLSGIDQFFAQFNIGTNQVNLQQYVDAGYAFDQAFSLYANLPDDGTRPYRILWYQTWPYWAYFYSGRYQDVINLANTTLNDTISEPVLEESFYWRGLALEAAGDTPGAIADFQESVRLNPNFSPGWEQLDRLGVGGG
;
A
#
# COMPACT_ATOMS: atom_id res chain seq x y z
N MET A 1 2.46 3.46 -16.95
CA MET A 1 3.91 3.41 -17.33
C MET A 1 4.43 1.97 -17.35
N ALA A 2 4.36 1.20 -16.26
CA ALA A 2 4.91 -0.17 -16.25
C ALA A 2 4.30 -1.08 -17.34
N LEU A 3 2.99 -1.07 -17.53
CA LEU A 3 2.31 -1.84 -18.58
C LEU A 3 2.71 -1.39 -19.99
N THR A 4 2.69 -0.08 -20.23
CA THR A 4 3.01 0.48 -21.57
C THR A 4 4.50 0.34 -21.91
N PHE A 5 5.38 0.21 -20.92
CA PHE A 5 6.79 -0.15 -21.15
C PHE A 5 6.93 -1.50 -21.86
N TRP A 6 6.04 -2.44 -21.55
CA TRP A 6 5.99 -3.76 -22.16
C TRP A 6 5.03 -3.86 -23.37
N GLY A 7 4.58 -2.72 -23.90
CA GLY A 7 3.76 -2.68 -25.11
C GLY A 7 2.26 -2.90 -24.89
N TRP A 8 1.77 -2.86 -23.66
CA TRP A 8 0.34 -2.90 -23.41
C TRP A 8 -0.33 -1.64 -23.98
N ASP A 9 -1.43 -1.83 -24.73
CA ASP A 9 -2.10 -0.80 -25.55
C ASP A 9 -3.24 -0.08 -24.77
N GLY A 10 -3.15 0.02 -23.46
CA GLY A 10 -4.12 0.75 -22.66
C GLY A 10 -3.55 2.06 -22.11
N ASN A 11 -4.35 2.71 -21.27
CA ASN A 11 -3.98 3.94 -20.61
C ASN A 11 -4.42 3.95 -19.13
N ARG A 12 -4.06 5.03 -18.42
CA ARG A 12 -4.38 5.17 -16.98
C ARG A 12 -5.89 5.16 -16.69
N ASP A 13 -6.73 5.63 -17.64
CA ASP A 13 -8.17 5.74 -17.39
C ASP A 13 -8.82 4.36 -17.44
N VAL A 14 -8.31 3.44 -18.27
CA VAL A 14 -8.72 2.03 -18.31
C VAL A 14 -8.38 1.36 -16.97
N VAL A 15 -7.14 1.55 -16.51
CA VAL A 15 -6.69 0.99 -15.21
C VAL A 15 -7.50 1.59 -14.06
N GLY A 16 -7.61 2.91 -13.99
CA GLY A 16 -8.31 3.60 -12.92
C GLY A 16 -9.78 3.18 -12.78
N LYS A 17 -10.51 3.09 -13.90
CA LYS A 17 -11.92 2.63 -13.89
C LYS A 17 -12.08 1.17 -13.46
N ALA A 18 -11.08 0.34 -13.71
CA ALA A 18 -11.14 -1.06 -13.31
C ALA A 18 -10.82 -1.25 -11.82
N ILE A 19 -9.85 -0.50 -11.30
CA ILE A 19 -9.34 -0.67 -9.92
C ILE A 19 -10.11 0.22 -8.94
N LYS A 20 -10.25 1.51 -9.23
CA LYS A 20 -10.91 2.52 -8.39
C LYS A 20 -11.92 3.31 -9.22
N PRO A 21 -13.14 2.78 -9.39
CA PRO A 21 -14.19 3.43 -10.19
C PRO A 21 -14.77 4.69 -9.53
N GLU A 22 -14.69 4.84 -8.20
CA GLU A 22 -15.10 6.06 -7.50
C GLU A 22 -14.05 7.17 -7.71
N ASP A 23 -14.47 8.26 -8.34
CA ASP A 23 -13.57 9.35 -8.74
C ASP A 23 -12.83 10.03 -7.56
N LYS A 24 -13.38 9.94 -6.35
CA LYS A 24 -12.81 10.55 -5.14
C LYS A 24 -11.85 9.62 -4.42
N ASP A 25 -11.92 8.32 -4.65
CA ASP A 25 -10.92 7.39 -4.16
C ASP A 25 -9.72 7.35 -5.12
N LYS A 26 -8.56 7.72 -4.59
CA LYS A 26 -7.28 7.71 -5.32
C LYS A 26 -6.28 6.72 -4.71
N ASN A 27 -6.73 5.93 -3.75
CA ASN A 27 -5.85 5.05 -2.97
C ASN A 27 -5.82 3.65 -3.60
N VAL A 28 -4.96 3.46 -4.57
CA VAL A 28 -4.77 2.17 -5.24
C VAL A 28 -3.87 1.28 -4.40
N MET A 29 -4.38 0.10 -4.04
CA MET A 29 -3.59 -0.87 -3.29
C MET A 29 -2.64 -1.66 -4.21
N PRO A 30 -1.46 -2.09 -3.71
CA PRO A 30 -0.53 -2.87 -4.52
C PRO A 30 -1.11 -4.17 -5.09
N TYR A 31 -1.98 -4.85 -4.33
CA TYR A 31 -2.63 -6.08 -4.78
C TYR A 31 -3.62 -5.84 -5.92
N GLU A 32 -4.32 -4.69 -5.94
CA GLU A 32 -5.23 -4.31 -7.02
C GLU A 32 -4.47 -4.12 -8.33
N MET A 33 -3.28 -3.50 -8.27
CA MET A 33 -2.43 -3.36 -9.45
C MET A 33 -1.93 -4.72 -9.95
N GLN A 34 -1.53 -5.62 -9.04
CA GLN A 34 -1.10 -6.97 -9.40
C GLN A 34 -2.25 -7.73 -10.06
N GLU A 35 -3.43 -7.75 -9.45
CA GLU A 35 -4.63 -8.42 -9.98
C GLU A 35 -5.03 -7.88 -11.35
N PHE A 36 -4.97 -6.54 -11.54
CA PHE A 36 -5.22 -5.95 -12.85
C PHE A 36 -4.26 -6.48 -13.91
N VAL A 37 -2.96 -6.56 -13.59
CA VAL A 37 -1.97 -7.10 -14.53
C VAL A 37 -2.30 -8.55 -14.88
N GLU A 38 -2.57 -9.37 -13.88
CA GLU A 38 -2.82 -10.81 -14.05
C GLU A 38 -4.12 -11.10 -14.80
N THR A 39 -5.15 -10.25 -14.67
CA THR A 39 -6.47 -10.49 -15.25
C THR A 39 -6.75 -9.68 -16.52
N GLN A 40 -6.15 -8.50 -16.70
CA GLN A 40 -6.49 -7.55 -17.76
C GLN A 40 -5.33 -7.24 -18.72
N ALA A 41 -4.09 -7.61 -18.39
CA ALA A 41 -2.92 -7.34 -19.23
C ALA A 41 -2.32 -8.64 -19.79
N ALA A 42 -2.96 -9.19 -20.82
CA ALA A 42 -2.59 -10.48 -21.42
C ALA A 42 -1.07 -10.55 -21.75
N GLY A 43 -0.43 -11.65 -21.37
CA GLY A 43 1.00 -11.90 -21.58
C GLY A 43 1.93 -11.20 -20.58
N LEU A 44 1.38 -10.39 -19.65
CA LEU A 44 2.14 -9.80 -18.57
C LEU A 44 1.84 -10.49 -17.23
N ALA A 45 2.79 -10.42 -16.33
CA ALA A 45 2.67 -10.84 -14.94
C ALA A 45 3.21 -9.73 -14.04
N ALA A 46 2.87 -9.80 -12.75
CA ALA A 46 3.38 -8.88 -11.77
C ALA A 46 3.78 -9.59 -10.48
N VAL A 47 4.76 -9.03 -9.78
CA VAL A 47 5.15 -9.45 -8.45
C VAL A 47 5.24 -8.24 -7.53
N VAL A 48 4.62 -8.34 -6.35
CA VAL A 48 4.67 -7.32 -5.29
C VAL A 48 5.45 -7.90 -4.12
N ARG A 49 6.42 -7.17 -3.59
CA ARG A 49 7.22 -7.56 -2.41
C ARG A 49 7.51 -6.36 -1.54
N SER A 50 7.82 -6.62 -0.27
CA SER A 50 8.28 -5.63 0.71
C SER A 50 9.75 -5.83 1.07
N GLY A 51 10.34 -4.87 1.77
CA GLY A 51 11.72 -4.96 2.26
C GLY A 51 12.79 -4.80 1.20
N GLY A 52 12.46 -4.18 0.07
CA GLY A 52 13.43 -3.91 -0.98
C GLY A 52 14.60 -3.04 -0.52
N ASP A 53 15.66 -3.02 -1.31
CA ASP A 53 16.82 -2.16 -1.14
C ASP A 53 17.30 -1.56 -2.48
N ILE A 54 18.20 -0.60 -2.41
CA ILE A 54 18.72 0.08 -3.60
C ILE A 54 19.45 -0.90 -4.53
N GLU A 55 20.16 -1.88 -3.98
CA GLU A 55 20.88 -2.88 -4.78
C GLU A 55 19.94 -3.79 -5.58
N LEU A 56 18.78 -4.15 -4.98
CA LEU A 56 17.74 -4.86 -5.69
C LEU A 56 17.17 -4.01 -6.84
N LEU A 57 16.83 -2.74 -6.59
CA LEU A 57 16.32 -1.85 -7.64
C LEU A 57 17.33 -1.70 -8.79
N LYS A 58 18.59 -1.48 -8.48
CA LYS A 58 19.68 -1.37 -9.47
C LYS A 58 19.81 -2.66 -10.29
N ARG A 59 19.80 -3.81 -9.63
CA ARG A 59 19.91 -5.12 -10.29
C ARG A 59 18.75 -5.37 -11.25
N MET A 60 17.51 -5.07 -10.83
CA MET A 60 16.33 -5.20 -11.68
C MET A 60 16.40 -4.28 -12.89
N VAL A 61 16.68 -3.00 -12.67
CA VAL A 61 16.75 -1.98 -13.74
C VAL A 61 17.90 -2.30 -14.73
N ALA A 62 19.08 -2.73 -14.23
CA ALA A 62 20.21 -3.11 -15.08
C ALA A 62 19.90 -4.31 -15.99
N ALA A 63 19.01 -5.21 -15.56
CA ALA A 63 18.53 -6.34 -16.35
C ALA A 63 17.35 -5.97 -17.28
N GLY A 64 16.95 -4.70 -17.31
CA GLY A 64 15.85 -4.21 -18.15
C GLY A 64 14.45 -4.41 -17.57
N PHE A 65 14.33 -4.56 -16.24
CA PHE A 65 13.06 -4.61 -15.52
C PHE A 65 12.89 -3.35 -14.67
N PRO A 66 12.20 -2.33 -15.17
CA PRO A 66 11.85 -1.16 -14.37
C PRO A 66 10.95 -1.55 -13.21
N VAL A 67 11.08 -0.85 -12.09
CA VAL A 67 10.41 -1.18 -10.84
C VAL A 67 9.48 -0.05 -10.44
N VAL A 68 8.24 -0.37 -10.06
CA VAL A 68 7.33 0.55 -9.38
C VAL A 68 7.60 0.47 -7.88
N ALA A 69 7.86 1.60 -7.25
CA ALA A 69 8.03 1.70 -5.80
C ALA A 69 6.95 2.61 -5.22
N GLU A 70 6.34 2.19 -4.12
CA GLU A 70 5.40 3.01 -3.37
C GLU A 70 6.16 3.76 -2.28
N LYS A 71 6.00 5.06 -2.24
CA LYS A 71 6.68 5.91 -1.25
C LYS A 71 5.80 7.05 -0.77
N GLY A 72 6.04 7.48 0.47
CA GLY A 72 5.46 8.69 1.01
C GLY A 72 6.23 9.93 0.58
N TYR A 73 5.52 11.03 0.46
CA TYR A 73 6.11 12.33 0.29
C TYR A 73 5.18 13.44 0.76
N TYR A 74 5.72 14.67 0.81
CA TYR A 74 5.00 15.84 1.28
C TYR A 74 4.70 16.78 0.13
N GLU A 75 3.45 17.26 0.09
CA GLU A 75 3.02 18.23 -0.90
C GLU A 75 2.10 19.28 -0.28
N TYR A 76 2.15 20.49 -0.85
CA TYR A 76 1.21 21.54 -0.54
C TYR A 76 -0.04 21.39 -1.40
N ASP A 77 -1.21 21.32 -0.77
CA ASP A 77 -2.47 21.35 -1.48
C ASP A 77 -2.77 22.77 -2.05
N TYR A 78 -3.88 22.90 -2.76
CA TYR A 78 -4.29 24.16 -3.38
C TYR A 78 -4.56 25.29 -2.36
N THR A 79 -4.72 24.98 -1.08
CA THR A 79 -4.89 25.97 0.01
C THR A 79 -3.55 26.37 0.63
N GLY A 80 -2.45 25.77 0.23
CA GLY A 80 -1.12 25.94 0.80
C GLY A 80 -0.87 25.14 2.07
N LYS A 81 -1.75 24.18 2.41
CA LYS A 81 -1.55 23.27 3.53
C LYS A 81 -0.64 22.14 3.11
N LEU A 82 0.46 21.95 3.85
CA LEU A 82 1.33 20.79 3.68
C LEU A 82 0.60 19.52 4.13
N GLY A 83 0.76 18.44 3.38
CA GLY A 83 0.20 17.13 3.73
C GLY A 83 1.10 15.98 3.26
N TRP A 84 1.08 14.90 4.03
CA TRP A 84 1.72 13.65 3.65
C TRP A 84 0.77 12.84 2.76
N LEU A 85 1.32 12.19 1.72
CA LEU A 85 0.56 11.29 0.83
C LEU A 85 1.43 10.15 0.32
N GLY A 86 0.77 9.04 -0.07
CA GLY A 86 1.38 7.92 -0.76
C GLY A 86 1.39 8.14 -2.27
N HIS A 87 2.45 7.68 -2.92
CA HIS A 87 2.61 7.82 -4.36
C HIS A 87 3.50 6.73 -4.94
N TYR A 88 3.14 6.27 -6.15
CA TYR A 88 3.92 5.30 -6.90
C TYR A 88 4.88 6.00 -7.87
N GLN A 89 6.16 5.63 -7.82
CA GLN A 89 7.17 6.09 -8.75
C GLN A 89 7.72 4.92 -9.56
N PHE A 90 8.03 5.17 -10.83
CA PHE A 90 8.52 4.17 -11.76
C PHE A 90 10.03 4.34 -11.94
N VAL A 91 10.82 3.49 -11.27
CA VAL A 91 12.28 3.50 -11.30
C VAL A 91 12.77 2.87 -12.60
N THR A 92 13.48 3.64 -13.42
CA THR A 92 13.92 3.25 -14.76
C THR A 92 15.41 3.31 -14.98
N GLY A 93 16.16 3.84 -14.01
CA GLY A 93 17.62 3.99 -14.12
C GLY A 93 18.28 4.35 -12.81
N TYR A 94 19.59 4.42 -12.83
CA TYR A 94 20.40 4.91 -11.71
C TYR A 94 21.72 5.51 -12.21
N ASP A 95 22.35 6.34 -11.38
CA ASP A 95 23.70 6.87 -11.57
C ASP A 95 24.49 6.58 -10.29
N GLU A 96 25.27 5.50 -10.32
CA GLU A 96 26.04 5.01 -9.17
C GLU A 96 27.06 6.02 -8.68
N ALA A 97 27.67 6.77 -9.60
CA ALA A 97 28.70 7.75 -9.23
C ALA A 97 28.15 8.95 -8.45
N LYS A 98 26.83 9.13 -8.45
CA LYS A 98 26.12 10.24 -7.80
C LYS A 98 25.13 9.79 -6.73
N ASP A 99 25.02 8.48 -6.48
CA ASP A 99 24.02 7.90 -5.58
C ASP A 99 22.58 8.34 -5.92
N ILE A 100 22.21 8.23 -7.20
CA ILE A 100 20.92 8.71 -7.73
C ILE A 100 20.14 7.57 -8.38
N LEU A 101 18.82 7.46 -8.07
CA LEU A 101 17.84 6.79 -8.91
C LEU A 101 17.25 7.74 -9.94
N ILE A 102 16.92 7.21 -11.11
CA ILE A 102 16.19 7.91 -12.17
C ILE A 102 14.79 7.35 -12.19
N VAL A 103 13.79 8.21 -11.95
CA VAL A 103 12.39 7.83 -11.85
C VAL A 103 11.54 8.56 -12.89
N GLN A 104 10.47 7.92 -13.32
CA GLN A 104 9.40 8.53 -14.07
C GLN A 104 8.23 8.78 -13.13
N ASP A 105 7.78 10.02 -13.06
CA ASP A 105 6.72 10.45 -12.17
C ASP A 105 5.73 11.32 -12.95
N THR A 106 4.45 10.95 -12.95
CA THR A 106 3.41 11.70 -13.66
C THR A 106 2.74 12.76 -12.82
N TYR A 107 3.05 12.80 -11.54
CA TYR A 107 2.41 13.71 -10.58
C TYR A 107 3.18 15.02 -10.45
N VAL A 108 4.50 14.95 -10.42
CA VAL A 108 5.33 16.16 -10.32
C VAL A 108 5.57 16.80 -11.68
N LYS A 109 5.65 18.13 -11.69
CA LYS A 109 6.08 18.87 -12.88
C LYS A 109 7.51 18.47 -13.22
N ASP A 110 7.80 18.20 -14.48
CA ASP A 110 9.12 17.73 -14.94
C ASP A 110 9.54 16.38 -14.36
N GLY A 111 8.56 15.50 -14.09
CA GLY A 111 8.80 14.16 -13.54
C GLY A 111 9.35 13.14 -14.52
N LYS A 112 9.69 13.54 -15.77
CA LYS A 112 10.44 12.71 -16.71
C LYS A 112 11.90 12.69 -16.32
N ASP A 113 12.50 11.50 -16.18
CA ASP A 113 13.89 11.30 -15.82
C ASP A 113 14.30 12.08 -14.54
N HIS A 114 13.35 12.16 -13.61
CA HIS A 114 13.57 12.86 -12.35
C HIS A 114 14.65 12.15 -11.53
N LYS A 115 15.58 12.91 -11.00
CA LYS A 115 16.73 12.40 -10.26
C LYS A 115 16.47 12.45 -8.77
N PHE A 116 16.53 11.28 -8.13
CA PHE A 116 16.27 11.12 -6.70
C PHE A 116 17.54 10.61 -6.00
N PRO A 117 18.13 11.35 -5.04
CA PRO A 117 19.19 10.82 -4.19
C PRO A 117 18.75 9.55 -3.48
N TYR A 118 19.63 8.55 -3.34
CA TYR A 118 19.29 7.29 -2.67
C TYR A 118 18.75 7.51 -1.26
N ALA A 119 19.35 8.42 -0.50
CA ALA A 119 18.93 8.72 0.87
C ALA A 119 17.47 9.22 0.93
N ASP A 120 17.13 10.20 0.09
CA ASP A 120 15.77 10.79 0.04
C ASP A 120 14.74 9.78 -0.46
N PHE A 121 15.16 8.90 -1.38
CA PHE A 121 14.30 7.83 -1.87
C PHE A 121 14.00 6.81 -0.76
N ILE A 122 15.01 6.37 -0.02
CA ILE A 122 14.92 5.42 1.09
C ILE A 122 13.99 5.98 2.18
N GLU A 123 14.14 7.26 2.55
CA GLU A 123 13.30 7.91 3.56
C GLU A 123 11.81 7.82 3.20
N GLY A 124 11.43 8.25 2.00
CA GLY A 124 10.05 8.15 1.56
C GLY A 124 9.58 6.70 1.38
N TRP A 125 10.44 5.80 0.91
CA TRP A 125 10.13 4.40 0.65
C TRP A 125 9.90 3.60 1.94
N ARG A 126 10.56 3.96 3.04
CA ARG A 126 10.32 3.41 4.38
C ARG A 126 8.85 3.47 4.79
N SER A 127 8.16 4.56 4.48
CA SER A 127 6.76 4.75 4.89
C SER A 127 5.79 3.73 4.31
N PHE A 128 6.20 3.00 3.26
CA PHE A 128 5.47 1.90 2.63
C PHE A 128 6.25 0.58 2.72
N ASN A 129 6.98 0.36 3.81
CA ASN A 129 7.66 -0.91 4.10
C ASN A 129 8.61 -1.35 2.96
N TYR A 130 9.20 -0.38 2.24
CA TYR A 130 10.07 -0.66 1.09
C TYR A 130 9.39 -1.53 0.03
N LEU A 131 8.11 -1.29 -0.20
CA LEU A 131 7.30 -2.01 -1.16
C LEU A 131 7.74 -1.71 -2.59
N PHE A 132 7.84 -2.75 -3.39
CA PHE A 132 8.08 -2.65 -4.81
C PHE A 132 7.21 -3.62 -5.60
N LEU A 133 6.91 -3.23 -6.84
CA LEU A 133 6.18 -4.02 -7.80
C LEU A 133 6.97 -4.08 -9.12
N VAL A 134 7.11 -5.27 -9.68
CA VAL A 134 7.71 -5.49 -11.00
C VAL A 134 6.66 -6.06 -11.93
N VAL A 135 6.42 -5.39 -13.06
CA VAL A 135 5.62 -5.91 -14.16
C VAL A 135 6.56 -6.45 -15.23
N TYR A 136 6.27 -7.62 -15.77
CA TYR A 136 7.16 -8.29 -16.71
C TYR A 136 6.38 -9.19 -17.68
N PRO A 137 6.92 -9.48 -18.89
CA PRO A 137 6.37 -10.51 -19.79
C PRO A 137 6.43 -11.89 -19.11
N GLN A 138 5.35 -12.66 -19.19
CA GLN A 138 5.25 -13.98 -18.52
C GLN A 138 6.37 -14.94 -18.93
N GLU A 139 6.83 -14.88 -20.19
CA GLU A 139 7.94 -15.69 -20.70
C GLU A 139 9.31 -15.36 -20.04
N ARG A 140 9.42 -14.21 -19.34
CA ARG A 140 10.62 -13.81 -18.61
C ARG A 140 10.53 -14.06 -17.09
N GLN A 141 9.54 -14.85 -16.65
CA GLN A 141 9.33 -15.11 -15.22
C GLN A 141 10.55 -15.70 -14.52
N ASP A 142 11.20 -16.70 -15.12
CA ASP A 142 12.38 -17.35 -14.50
C ASP A 142 13.54 -16.37 -14.32
N GLU A 143 13.70 -15.42 -15.25
CA GLU A 143 14.71 -14.35 -15.15
C GLU A 143 14.39 -13.41 -13.97
N VAL A 144 13.12 -12.99 -13.84
CA VAL A 144 12.68 -12.14 -12.73
C VAL A 144 12.87 -12.84 -11.39
N ILE A 145 12.48 -14.11 -11.26
CA ILE A 145 12.67 -14.90 -10.04
C ILE A 145 14.14 -15.01 -9.68
N ALA A 146 15.02 -15.25 -10.66
CA ALA A 146 16.47 -15.30 -10.43
C ALA A 146 17.03 -13.95 -9.96
N LEU A 147 16.57 -12.85 -10.54
CA LEU A 147 16.97 -11.48 -10.17
C LEU A 147 16.45 -11.07 -8.78
N LEU A 148 15.25 -11.49 -8.42
CA LEU A 148 14.70 -11.27 -7.07
C LEU A 148 15.54 -11.99 -6.02
N GLY A 149 16.11 -13.14 -6.34
CA GLY A 149 16.86 -13.94 -5.36
C GLY A 149 15.98 -14.30 -4.16
N PRO A 150 16.41 -14.01 -2.90
CA PRO A 150 15.60 -14.35 -1.73
C PRO A 150 14.20 -13.68 -1.71
N TRP A 151 14.02 -12.51 -2.31
CA TRP A 151 12.70 -11.84 -2.42
C TRP A 151 11.70 -12.59 -3.31
N ALA A 152 12.13 -13.64 -4.02
CA ALA A 152 11.20 -14.50 -4.75
C ALA A 152 10.23 -15.22 -3.77
N ASP A 153 10.68 -15.54 -2.56
CA ASP A 153 9.85 -16.08 -1.48
C ASP A 153 9.18 -14.92 -0.69
N PRO A 154 7.83 -14.80 -0.72
CA PRO A 154 7.11 -13.78 0.04
C PRO A 154 7.37 -13.84 1.55
N ALA A 155 7.45 -15.04 2.14
CA ALA A 155 7.65 -15.20 3.58
C ALA A 155 9.05 -14.72 3.99
N TRP A 156 10.06 -15.01 3.17
CA TRP A 156 11.40 -14.46 3.36
C TRP A 156 11.39 -12.93 3.26
N ALA A 157 10.71 -12.36 2.24
CA ALA A 157 10.66 -10.92 2.04
C ALA A 157 10.05 -10.18 3.24
N PHE A 158 8.95 -10.69 3.79
CA PHE A 158 8.34 -10.12 4.99
C PHE A 158 9.19 -10.33 6.25
N SER A 159 9.87 -11.48 6.40
CA SER A 159 10.79 -11.71 7.52
C SER A 159 11.98 -10.75 7.47
N HIS A 160 12.57 -10.57 6.29
CA HIS A 160 13.65 -9.61 6.06
C HIS A 160 13.20 -8.16 6.32
N ALA A 161 12.01 -7.78 5.83
CA ALA A 161 11.45 -6.46 6.09
C ALA A 161 11.15 -6.24 7.58
N LEU A 162 10.73 -7.27 8.31
CA LEU A 162 10.53 -7.22 9.75
C LEU A 162 11.84 -6.97 10.50
N GLU A 163 12.89 -7.71 10.19
CA GLU A 163 14.23 -7.51 10.78
C GLU A 163 14.74 -6.08 10.53
N LYS A 164 14.57 -5.58 9.30
CA LYS A 164 14.94 -4.21 8.93
C LYS A 164 14.16 -3.18 9.76
N ALA A 165 12.83 -3.31 9.85
CA ALA A 165 11.99 -2.41 10.62
C ALA A 165 12.33 -2.44 12.13
N GLN A 166 12.62 -3.62 12.69
CA GLN A 166 13.08 -3.77 14.08
C GLN A 166 14.43 -3.09 14.35
N ALA A 167 15.35 -3.11 13.41
CA ALA A 167 16.62 -2.40 13.53
C ALA A 167 16.41 -0.87 13.42
N GLU A 168 15.56 -0.43 12.50
CA GLU A 168 15.26 0.98 12.27
C GLU A 168 14.57 1.63 13.47
N VAL A 169 13.62 0.97 14.11
CA VAL A 169 12.90 1.52 15.28
C VAL A 169 13.83 1.83 16.46
N GLN A 170 14.99 1.16 16.54
CA GLN A 170 15.99 1.39 17.60
C GLN A 170 16.88 2.61 17.34
N THR A 171 16.97 3.07 16.09
CA THR A 171 17.92 4.11 15.67
C THR A 171 17.24 5.38 15.19
N LEU A 172 15.99 5.28 14.75
CA LEU A 172 15.21 6.39 14.22
C LEU A 172 14.37 7.07 15.32
N SER A 173 13.89 8.26 15.02
CA SER A 173 13.04 9.06 15.90
C SER A 173 11.93 9.77 15.11
N GLY A 174 10.93 10.30 15.82
CA GLY A 174 9.85 11.05 15.20
C GLY A 174 9.04 10.24 14.19
N ILE A 175 8.78 10.83 13.03
CA ILE A 175 7.94 10.20 11.99
C ILE A 175 8.60 8.95 11.39
N ASP A 176 9.89 8.93 11.23
CA ASP A 176 10.61 7.76 10.72
C ASP A 176 10.51 6.57 11.65
N GLN A 177 10.58 6.81 12.97
CA GLN A 177 10.36 5.78 13.97
C GLN A 177 8.91 5.27 13.95
N PHE A 178 7.93 6.18 13.74
CA PHE A 178 6.54 5.79 13.56
C PHE A 178 6.38 4.84 12.36
N PHE A 179 6.94 5.18 11.19
CA PHE A 179 6.87 4.31 10.03
C PHE A 179 7.58 2.98 10.26
N ALA A 180 8.75 2.96 10.87
CA ALA A 180 9.45 1.72 11.21
C ALA A 180 8.60 0.83 12.14
N GLN A 181 7.98 1.41 13.18
CA GLN A 181 7.10 0.69 14.09
C GLN A 181 5.83 0.17 13.39
N PHE A 182 5.25 0.96 12.50
CA PHE A 182 4.10 0.56 11.68
C PHE A 182 4.46 -0.62 10.75
N ASN A 183 5.66 -0.59 10.14
CA ASN A 183 6.17 -1.65 9.29
C ASN A 183 6.38 -2.97 10.06
N ILE A 184 6.74 -2.93 11.36
CA ILE A 184 6.77 -4.14 12.19
C ILE A 184 5.40 -4.80 12.18
N GLY A 185 4.32 -4.06 12.47
CA GLY A 185 2.96 -4.58 12.45
C GLY A 185 2.55 -5.10 11.08
N THR A 186 2.86 -4.35 10.01
CA THR A 186 2.61 -4.75 8.62
C THR A 186 3.24 -6.09 8.28
N ASN A 187 4.51 -6.28 8.62
CA ASN A 187 5.22 -7.54 8.34
C ASN A 187 4.67 -8.70 9.18
N GLN A 188 4.36 -8.45 10.44
CA GLN A 188 3.76 -9.45 11.32
C GLN A 188 2.37 -9.91 10.85
N VAL A 189 1.53 -8.99 10.31
CA VAL A 189 0.26 -9.40 9.67
C VAL A 189 0.51 -10.36 8.51
N ASN A 190 1.44 -10.01 7.62
CA ASN A 190 1.75 -10.84 6.45
C ASN A 190 2.41 -12.18 6.82
N LEU A 191 3.02 -12.26 8.00
CA LEU A 191 3.52 -13.50 8.61
C LEU A 191 2.47 -14.20 9.49
N GLN A 192 1.22 -13.72 9.49
CA GLN A 192 0.09 -14.25 10.27
C GLN A 192 0.29 -14.19 11.81
N GLN A 193 1.14 -13.30 12.28
CA GLN A 193 1.42 -13.04 13.69
C GLN A 193 0.49 -11.93 14.22
N TYR A 194 -0.83 -12.13 14.11
CA TYR A 194 -1.82 -11.07 14.28
C TYR A 194 -1.83 -10.43 15.68
N VAL A 195 -1.60 -11.22 16.74
CA VAL A 195 -1.56 -10.70 18.12
C VAL A 195 -0.36 -9.76 18.29
N ASP A 196 0.81 -10.18 17.84
CA ASP A 196 2.04 -9.36 17.90
C ASP A 196 1.90 -8.11 17.03
N ALA A 197 1.31 -8.26 15.85
CA ALA A 197 1.00 -7.14 14.96
C ALA A 197 0.07 -6.11 15.63
N GLY A 198 -0.95 -6.56 16.35
CA GLY A 198 -1.83 -5.68 17.13
C GLY A 198 -1.06 -4.84 18.15
N TYR A 199 -0.13 -5.45 18.91
CA TYR A 199 0.74 -4.72 19.82
C TYR A 199 1.70 -3.76 19.11
N ALA A 200 2.23 -4.16 17.95
CA ALA A 200 3.11 -3.29 17.17
C ALA A 200 2.35 -2.04 16.66
N PHE A 201 1.10 -2.20 16.21
CA PHE A 201 0.26 -1.06 15.81
C PHE A 201 -0.16 -0.18 16.99
N ASP A 202 -0.44 -0.74 18.17
CA ASP A 202 -0.70 0.05 19.38
C ASP A 202 0.50 0.96 19.70
N GLN A 203 1.72 0.44 19.58
CA GLN A 203 2.95 1.22 19.75
C GLN A 203 3.11 2.28 18.66
N ALA A 204 2.84 1.92 17.40
CA ALA A 204 2.88 2.87 16.28
C ALA A 204 1.89 4.02 16.49
N PHE A 205 0.64 3.74 16.88
CA PHE A 205 -0.34 4.79 17.16
C PHE A 205 0.00 5.62 18.40
N SER A 206 0.68 5.04 19.39
CA SER A 206 1.24 5.81 20.51
C SER A 206 2.32 6.80 20.05
N LEU A 207 3.21 6.37 19.14
CA LEU A 207 4.19 7.27 18.52
C LEU A 207 3.50 8.34 17.68
N TYR A 208 2.49 7.96 16.87
CA TYR A 208 1.69 8.88 16.05
C TYR A 208 1.06 10.00 16.90
N ALA A 209 0.49 9.65 18.04
CA ALA A 209 -0.14 10.63 18.96
C ALA A 209 0.85 11.69 19.49
N ASN A 210 2.14 11.35 19.52
CA ASN A 210 3.21 12.25 19.97
C ASN A 210 3.87 13.04 18.82
N LEU A 211 3.50 12.78 17.57
CA LEU A 211 3.99 13.57 16.43
C LEU A 211 3.41 15.00 16.48
N PRO A 212 4.12 16.00 15.94
CA PRO A 212 3.58 17.36 15.81
C PRO A 212 2.24 17.35 15.07
N ASP A 213 1.30 18.16 15.53
CA ASP A 213 0.02 18.33 14.84
C ASP A 213 0.13 19.41 13.76
N ASP A 214 0.94 19.13 12.78
CA ASP A 214 1.20 19.97 11.62
C ASP A 214 1.04 19.14 10.32
N GLY A 215 1.33 19.71 9.19
CA GLY A 215 1.17 19.05 7.89
C GLY A 215 2.09 17.84 7.68
N THR A 216 3.04 17.58 8.59
CA THR A 216 3.97 16.44 8.48
C THR A 216 3.38 15.14 9.03
N ARG A 217 2.34 15.21 9.89
CA ARG A 217 1.67 14.04 10.43
C ARG A 217 0.99 13.23 9.32
N PRO A 218 1.24 11.91 9.19
CA PRO A 218 0.70 11.10 8.09
C PRO A 218 -0.75 10.68 8.37
N TYR A 219 -1.68 11.63 8.44
CA TYR A 219 -3.09 11.38 8.78
C TYR A 219 -3.83 10.48 7.79
N ARG A 220 -3.27 10.29 6.57
CA ARG A 220 -3.82 9.42 5.53
C ARG A 220 -3.26 8.01 5.56
N ILE A 221 -2.48 7.61 6.58
CA ILE A 221 -1.80 6.31 6.59
C ILE A 221 -2.76 5.14 6.36
N LEU A 222 -3.95 5.18 6.96
CA LEU A 222 -4.97 4.14 6.82
C LEU A 222 -5.78 4.21 5.52
N TRP A 223 -5.57 5.22 4.70
CA TRP A 223 -6.12 5.25 3.35
C TRP A 223 -5.33 4.33 2.41
N TYR A 224 -4.05 4.13 2.69
CA TYR A 224 -3.11 3.38 1.87
C TYR A 224 -2.74 2.02 2.48
N GLN A 225 -2.81 1.88 3.80
CA GLN A 225 -2.28 0.72 4.51
C GLN A 225 -3.29 0.22 5.56
N THR A 226 -4.07 -0.78 5.19
CA THR A 226 -5.19 -1.30 6.00
C THR A 226 -4.79 -2.42 6.97
N TRP A 227 -3.50 -2.72 7.10
CA TRP A 227 -2.97 -3.80 7.94
C TRP A 227 -3.38 -3.76 9.42
N PRO A 228 -3.58 -2.59 10.07
CA PRO A 228 -4.08 -2.54 11.43
C PRO A 228 -5.46 -3.18 11.58
N TYR A 229 -6.35 -3.08 10.58
CA TYR A 229 -7.65 -3.76 10.62
C TYR A 229 -7.48 -5.27 10.67
N TRP A 230 -6.59 -5.83 9.85
CA TRP A 230 -6.25 -7.26 9.86
C TRP A 230 -5.76 -7.70 11.22
N ALA A 231 -4.78 -7.01 11.79
CA ALA A 231 -4.18 -7.34 13.07
C ALA A 231 -5.24 -7.38 14.18
N TYR A 232 -6.03 -6.33 14.30
CA TYR A 232 -7.07 -6.24 15.33
C TYR A 232 -8.20 -7.24 15.10
N PHE A 233 -8.66 -7.42 13.87
CA PHE A 233 -9.72 -8.37 13.56
C PHE A 233 -9.33 -9.80 13.92
N TYR A 234 -8.22 -10.29 13.40
CA TYR A 234 -7.78 -11.67 13.62
C TYR A 234 -7.22 -11.93 15.03
N SER A 235 -6.96 -10.89 15.81
CA SER A 235 -6.70 -11.01 17.25
C SER A 235 -7.96 -10.88 18.13
N GLY A 236 -9.15 -10.78 17.53
CA GLY A 236 -10.43 -10.69 18.25
C GLY A 236 -10.74 -9.30 18.81
N ARG A 237 -10.01 -8.28 18.41
CA ARG A 237 -10.15 -6.90 18.88
C ARG A 237 -11.13 -6.11 18.00
N TYR A 238 -12.36 -6.61 17.86
CA TYR A 238 -13.34 -6.06 16.92
C TYR A 238 -13.72 -4.61 17.19
N GLN A 239 -13.79 -4.21 18.49
CA GLN A 239 -14.08 -2.82 18.83
C GLN A 239 -12.97 -1.86 18.37
N ASP A 240 -11.70 -2.30 18.37
CA ASP A 240 -10.60 -1.49 17.87
C ASP A 240 -10.67 -1.30 16.35
N VAL A 241 -11.09 -2.33 15.60
CA VAL A 241 -11.39 -2.20 14.16
C VAL A 241 -12.48 -1.17 13.92
N ILE A 242 -13.60 -1.27 14.64
CA ILE A 242 -14.74 -0.33 14.51
C ILE A 242 -14.31 1.10 14.82
N ASN A 243 -13.57 1.32 15.91
CA ASN A 243 -13.10 2.63 16.30
C ASN A 243 -12.14 3.21 15.26
N LEU A 244 -11.20 2.41 14.79
CA LEU A 244 -10.20 2.84 13.81
C LEU A 244 -10.85 3.18 12.45
N ALA A 245 -11.79 2.35 12.00
CA ALA A 245 -12.53 2.60 10.76
C ALA A 245 -13.41 3.85 10.87
N ASN A 246 -14.07 4.06 12.02
CA ASN A 246 -14.84 5.27 12.27
C ASN A 246 -13.96 6.53 12.21
N THR A 247 -12.79 6.51 12.84
CA THR A 247 -11.82 7.61 12.76
C THR A 247 -11.39 7.86 11.30
N THR A 248 -11.06 6.80 10.57
CA THR A 248 -10.62 6.92 9.18
C THR A 248 -11.72 7.49 8.28
N LEU A 249 -12.95 6.99 8.41
CA LEU A 249 -14.08 7.36 7.55
C LEU A 249 -14.70 8.73 7.91
N ASN A 250 -14.70 9.11 9.20
CA ASN A 250 -15.45 10.28 9.64
C ASN A 250 -14.56 11.46 10.01
N ASP A 251 -13.36 11.23 10.54
CA ASP A 251 -12.52 12.29 11.10
C ASP A 251 -11.39 12.72 10.14
N THR A 252 -10.97 11.85 9.24
CA THR A 252 -9.82 12.11 8.36
C THR A 252 -10.18 12.45 6.92
N ILE A 253 -11.42 12.19 6.48
CA ILE A 253 -11.91 12.49 5.14
C ILE A 253 -13.26 13.20 5.17
N SER A 254 -13.47 14.12 4.24
CA SER A 254 -14.73 14.88 4.13
C SER A 254 -15.90 14.05 3.58
N GLU A 255 -15.60 13.07 2.75
CA GLU A 255 -16.55 12.12 2.17
C GLU A 255 -15.95 10.71 2.26
N PRO A 256 -16.59 9.78 2.99
CA PRO A 256 -16.08 8.43 3.16
C PRO A 256 -16.22 7.66 1.84
N VAL A 257 -15.10 7.36 1.19
CA VAL A 257 -15.02 6.66 -0.10
C VAL A 257 -14.07 5.46 -0.08
N LEU A 258 -13.63 5.05 1.10
CA LEU A 258 -12.65 3.96 1.28
C LEU A 258 -13.38 2.63 1.48
N GLU A 259 -13.57 1.87 0.40
CA GLU A 259 -14.31 0.61 0.43
C GLU A 259 -13.72 -0.41 1.40
N GLU A 260 -12.39 -0.47 1.55
CA GLU A 260 -11.74 -1.37 2.48
C GLU A 260 -12.08 -1.05 3.94
N SER A 261 -12.19 0.24 4.28
CA SER A 261 -12.53 0.65 5.64
C SER A 261 -13.97 0.28 6.01
N PHE A 262 -14.92 0.40 5.06
CA PHE A 262 -16.28 -0.12 5.24
C PHE A 262 -16.28 -1.62 5.37
N TYR A 263 -15.57 -2.33 4.51
CA TYR A 263 -15.48 -3.79 4.55
C TYR A 263 -14.97 -4.30 5.91
N TRP A 264 -13.86 -3.77 6.41
CA TRP A 264 -13.30 -4.19 7.69
C TRP A 264 -14.20 -3.84 8.87
N ARG A 265 -14.85 -2.66 8.83
CA ARG A 265 -15.85 -2.31 9.85
C ARG A 265 -17.05 -3.23 9.81
N GLY A 266 -17.54 -3.58 8.64
CA GLY A 266 -18.61 -4.55 8.45
C GLY A 266 -18.29 -5.91 9.06
N LEU A 267 -17.10 -6.46 8.78
CA LEU A 267 -16.65 -7.72 9.40
C LEU A 267 -16.62 -7.63 10.93
N ALA A 268 -16.14 -6.52 11.48
CA ALA A 268 -16.03 -6.33 12.93
C ALA A 268 -17.40 -6.11 13.58
N LEU A 269 -18.33 -5.41 12.93
CA LEU A 269 -19.70 -5.24 13.38
C LEU A 269 -20.45 -6.60 13.45
N GLU A 270 -20.30 -7.41 12.41
CA GLU A 270 -20.90 -8.75 12.41
C GLU A 270 -20.33 -9.62 13.54
N ALA A 271 -19.01 -9.64 13.71
CA ALA A 271 -18.36 -10.38 14.79
C ALA A 271 -18.77 -9.87 16.19
N ALA A 272 -19.13 -8.58 16.31
CA ALA A 272 -19.69 -7.99 17.51
C ALA A 272 -21.21 -8.19 17.68
N GLY A 273 -21.90 -8.84 16.72
CA GLY A 273 -23.33 -9.15 16.76
C GLY A 273 -24.24 -8.14 16.06
N ASP A 274 -23.71 -7.12 15.42
CA ASP A 274 -24.47 -6.13 14.64
C ASP A 274 -24.50 -6.51 13.15
N THR A 275 -25.24 -7.56 12.80
CA THR A 275 -25.40 -8.00 11.42
C THR A 275 -26.06 -6.95 10.51
N PRO A 276 -27.10 -6.19 10.96
CA PRO A 276 -27.65 -5.12 10.12
C PRO A 276 -26.63 -4.03 9.77
N GLY A 277 -25.82 -3.60 10.73
CA GLY A 277 -24.74 -2.64 10.50
C GLY A 277 -23.69 -3.19 9.54
N ALA A 278 -23.32 -4.45 9.67
CA ALA A 278 -22.38 -5.13 8.78
C ALA A 278 -22.89 -5.17 7.32
N ILE A 279 -24.16 -5.51 7.11
CA ILE A 279 -24.77 -5.52 5.76
C ILE A 279 -24.73 -4.13 5.14
N ALA A 280 -25.04 -3.08 5.90
CA ALA A 280 -25.00 -1.70 5.40
C ALA A 280 -23.58 -1.30 4.96
N ASP A 281 -22.58 -1.69 5.73
CA ASP A 281 -21.17 -1.41 5.40
C ASP A 281 -20.69 -2.22 4.18
N PHE A 282 -21.05 -3.48 4.04
CA PHE A 282 -20.72 -4.26 2.84
C PHE A 282 -21.42 -3.71 1.59
N GLN A 283 -22.68 -3.28 1.70
CA GLN A 283 -23.40 -2.62 0.61
C GLN A 283 -22.72 -1.32 0.18
N GLU A 284 -22.24 -0.54 1.15
CA GLU A 284 -21.53 0.70 0.85
C GLU A 284 -20.17 0.42 0.19
N SER A 285 -19.42 -0.60 0.65
CA SER A 285 -18.13 -0.96 0.05
C SER A 285 -18.30 -1.33 -1.44
N VAL A 286 -19.30 -2.14 -1.81
CA VAL A 286 -19.54 -2.53 -3.21
C VAL A 286 -20.21 -1.42 -4.03
N ARG A 287 -20.92 -0.49 -3.40
CA ARG A 287 -21.44 0.73 -4.06
C ARG A 287 -20.30 1.63 -4.51
N LEU A 288 -19.29 1.79 -3.66
CA LEU A 288 -18.08 2.58 -3.95
C LEU A 288 -17.22 1.91 -5.01
N ASN A 289 -17.00 0.61 -4.86
CA ASN A 289 -16.24 -0.17 -5.82
C ASN A 289 -17.00 -1.44 -6.23
N PRO A 290 -17.79 -1.42 -7.33
CA PRO A 290 -18.51 -2.60 -7.81
C PRO A 290 -17.61 -3.79 -8.17
N ASN A 291 -16.29 -3.57 -8.33
CA ASN A 291 -15.31 -4.62 -8.62
C ASN A 291 -14.67 -5.19 -7.33
N PHE A 292 -15.06 -4.69 -6.15
CA PHE A 292 -14.54 -5.15 -4.87
C PHE A 292 -15.18 -6.48 -4.45
N SER A 293 -14.63 -7.58 -4.94
CA SER A 293 -15.15 -8.94 -4.71
C SER A 293 -15.33 -9.32 -3.23
N PRO A 294 -14.45 -8.91 -2.28
CA PRO A 294 -14.64 -9.25 -0.87
C PRO A 294 -15.97 -8.77 -0.28
N GLY A 295 -16.43 -7.58 -0.69
CA GLY A 295 -17.73 -7.04 -0.25
C GLY A 295 -18.90 -7.87 -0.77
N TRP A 296 -18.87 -8.27 -2.05
CA TRP A 296 -19.88 -9.12 -2.64
C TRP A 296 -19.94 -10.51 -2.00
N GLU A 297 -18.80 -11.12 -1.73
CA GLU A 297 -18.72 -12.43 -1.04
C GLU A 297 -19.41 -12.40 0.32
N GLN A 298 -19.29 -11.31 1.07
CA GLN A 298 -19.98 -11.18 2.37
C GLN A 298 -21.49 -11.00 2.19
N LEU A 299 -21.91 -10.18 1.23
CA LEU A 299 -23.34 -10.01 0.94
C LEU A 299 -24.00 -11.31 0.48
N ASP A 300 -23.34 -12.09 -0.37
CA ASP A 300 -23.81 -13.40 -0.83
C ASP A 300 -23.90 -14.39 0.34
N ARG A 301 -22.87 -14.45 1.20
CA ARG A 301 -22.86 -15.29 2.41
C ARG A 301 -24.00 -14.95 3.37
N LEU A 302 -24.38 -13.67 3.47
CA LEU A 302 -25.49 -13.21 4.32
C LEU A 302 -26.85 -13.30 3.63
N GLY A 303 -26.91 -13.76 2.38
CA GLY A 303 -28.16 -13.94 1.62
C GLY A 303 -28.80 -12.64 1.15
N VAL A 304 -28.02 -11.55 1.04
CA VAL A 304 -28.48 -10.22 0.58
C VAL A 304 -27.77 -9.76 -0.68
N GLY A 305 -26.92 -10.57 -1.28
CA GLY A 305 -26.12 -10.31 -2.47
C GLY A 305 -26.82 -10.52 -3.81
N GLY A 306 -28.13 -10.54 -3.86
CA GLY A 306 -28.90 -10.83 -5.05
C GLY A 306 -29.70 -9.63 -5.54
N GLY A 307 -29.13 -8.85 -6.47
CA GLY A 307 -29.83 -7.87 -7.27
C GLY A 307 -29.37 -7.91 -8.72
#